data_3acc1db6bac74d4a61533f6881a8d86a
#
_entry.id   3acc1db6bac74d4a61533f6881a8d86a
#
_cell.length_a   1.000
_cell.length_b   1.000
_cell.length_c   1.000
_cell.angle_alpha   90.00
_cell.angle_beta   90.00
_cell.angle_gamma   90.00
#
_symmetry.space_group_name_H-M   'P 1'
#
loop_
_entity.id
_entity.type
_entity.pdbx_description
1 polymer ?
#
loop_
_entity_poly.entity_id
_entity_poly.type
_entity_poly.pdbx_seq_one_letter_code
_entity_poly.pdbx_strand_id
1 'polypeptide(L)'
;MPHFTRRLGWLLIAAAASALAQAAAPQSPLETCTADDYAIYVTALSDLYGKQKIERVILIDQTSTGFPPGMAAMTQFGGKAQPLLKDFPKEAKDDFEARNKTHVKIEADKLKPSFEIVLVDAETAKKSVEANGSWQSFRDKYPNSPGITLISRPGTDSEHTRALLYIGNSCDMLCGGGTLVFLTKQNGEWKVANKVTIWVS
;
A
#
# COMPACT_ATOMS: atom_id res chain seq x y z
N MET A 1 -49.91 -72.36 31.16
CA MET A 1 -49.48 -71.48 30.10
C MET A 1 -48.93 -70.25 30.75
N PRO A 2 -47.58 -69.94 30.71
CA PRO A 2 -47.02 -68.79 31.38
C PRO A 2 -46.80 -67.65 30.35
N HIS A 3 -47.25 -66.46 30.78
CA HIS A 3 -47.07 -65.22 30.06
C HIS A 3 -45.63 -64.72 30.22
N PHE A 4 -44.95 -64.54 29.09
CA PHE A 4 -43.62 -63.91 29.04
C PHE A 4 -43.75 -62.41 28.79
N THR A 5 -43.54 -61.60 29.83
CA THR A 5 -43.48 -60.19 29.71
C THR A 5 -42.06 -59.74 29.38
N ARG A 6 -41.84 -59.26 28.14
CA ARG A 6 -40.58 -58.65 27.65
C ARG A 6 -40.51 -57.20 28.15
N ARG A 7 -39.56 -56.90 29.03
CA ARG A 7 -39.21 -55.53 29.42
C ARG A 7 -38.22 -54.97 28.35
N LEU A 8 -38.65 -53.96 27.60
CA LEU A 8 -37.79 -53.16 26.75
C LEU A 8 -37.01 -52.17 27.64
N GLY A 9 -35.71 -52.36 27.73
CA GLY A 9 -34.81 -51.39 28.33
C GLY A 9 -34.48 -50.27 27.31
N TRP A 10 -34.79 -49.04 27.67
CA TRP A 10 -34.41 -47.88 26.91
C TRP A 10 -32.97 -47.48 27.29
N LEU A 11 -32.02 -47.64 26.36
CA LEU A 11 -30.67 -47.13 26.49
C LEU A 11 -30.70 -45.64 26.04
N LEU A 12 -30.60 -44.74 27.00
CA LEU A 12 -30.33 -43.34 26.75
C LEU A 12 -28.84 -43.16 26.40
N ILE A 13 -28.55 -42.93 25.13
CA ILE A 13 -27.21 -42.53 24.69
C ILE A 13 -27.11 -41.02 24.88
N ALA A 14 -26.40 -40.58 25.90
CA ALA A 14 -26.03 -39.20 26.11
C ALA A 14 -24.89 -38.83 25.13
N ALA A 15 -25.21 -38.11 24.07
CA ALA A 15 -24.21 -37.50 23.18
C ALA A 15 -23.58 -36.30 23.86
N ALA A 16 -22.38 -36.46 24.37
CA ALA A 16 -21.57 -35.32 24.86
C ALA A 16 -21.05 -34.53 23.64
N ALA A 17 -21.67 -33.40 23.37
CA ALA A 17 -21.15 -32.42 22.39
C ALA A 17 -19.92 -31.71 22.98
N SER A 18 -18.73 -32.16 22.60
CA SER A 18 -17.49 -31.44 22.91
C SER A 18 -17.40 -30.19 22.01
N ALA A 19 -17.75 -29.05 22.55
CA ALA A 19 -17.48 -27.76 21.91
C ALA A 19 -15.96 -27.48 21.93
N LEU A 20 -15.30 -27.78 20.84
CA LEU A 20 -13.94 -27.34 20.60
C LEU A 20 -13.98 -25.81 20.44
N ALA A 21 -13.63 -25.10 21.51
CA ALA A 21 -13.32 -23.68 21.43
C ALA A 21 -12.10 -23.52 20.52
N GLN A 22 -12.34 -23.13 19.26
CA GLN A 22 -11.28 -22.67 18.37
C GLN A 22 -10.69 -21.40 18.98
N ALA A 23 -9.55 -21.53 19.63
CA ALA A 23 -8.74 -20.40 20.02
C ALA A 23 -8.42 -19.61 18.74
N ALA A 24 -8.88 -18.35 18.67
CA ALA A 24 -8.50 -17.45 17.59
C ALA A 24 -6.98 -17.40 17.57
N ALA A 25 -6.37 -17.69 16.41
CA ALA A 25 -4.94 -17.57 16.22
C ALA A 25 -4.54 -16.12 16.61
N PRO A 26 -3.44 -15.92 17.35
CA PRO A 26 -2.97 -14.59 17.67
C PRO A 26 -2.81 -13.83 16.37
N GLN A 27 -3.54 -12.71 16.23
CA GLN A 27 -3.38 -11.81 15.10
C GLN A 27 -1.93 -11.33 15.16
N SER A 28 -1.17 -11.61 14.11
CA SER A 28 0.18 -11.04 13.96
C SER A 28 0.09 -9.54 14.21
N PRO A 29 1.04 -8.94 14.97
CA PRO A 29 1.06 -7.50 15.16
C PRO A 29 0.86 -6.83 13.79
N LEU A 30 -0.08 -5.89 13.69
CA LEU A 30 -0.29 -5.12 12.47
C LEU A 30 1.07 -4.59 12.05
N GLU A 31 1.57 -5.06 10.91
CA GLU A 31 2.84 -4.56 10.38
C GLU A 31 2.73 -3.04 10.27
N THR A 32 3.69 -2.32 10.80
CA THR A 32 3.75 -0.86 10.73
C THR A 32 4.88 -0.45 9.78
N CYS A 33 4.79 0.77 9.24
CA CYS A 33 5.92 1.37 8.52
C CYS A 33 7.08 1.61 9.48
N THR A 34 8.29 1.25 9.06
CA THR A 34 9.52 1.45 9.84
C THR A 34 10.05 2.87 9.67
N ALA A 35 11.01 3.27 10.50
CA ALA A 35 11.70 4.55 10.34
C ALA A 35 12.41 4.65 8.97
N ASP A 36 12.93 3.54 8.47
CA ASP A 36 13.59 3.48 7.15
C ASP A 36 12.57 3.64 6.01
N ASP A 37 11.35 3.07 6.15
CA ASP A 37 10.25 3.29 5.20
C ASP A 37 9.92 4.79 5.10
N TYR A 38 9.82 5.49 6.23
CA TYR A 38 9.54 6.93 6.25
C TYR A 38 10.67 7.74 5.63
N ALA A 39 11.93 7.38 5.85
CA ALA A 39 13.06 8.03 5.19
C ALA A 39 13.00 7.88 3.66
N ILE A 40 12.63 6.68 3.17
CA ILE A 40 12.42 6.41 1.75
C ILE A 40 11.25 7.24 1.21
N TYR A 41 10.12 7.31 1.93
CA TYR A 41 8.95 8.11 1.52
C TYR A 41 9.29 9.58 1.39
N VAL A 42 9.93 10.17 2.40
CA VAL A 42 10.32 11.59 2.38
C VAL A 42 11.26 11.88 1.21
N THR A 43 12.25 11.00 0.99
CA THR A 43 13.20 11.16 -0.12
C THR A 43 12.50 11.11 -1.47
N ALA A 44 11.64 10.11 -1.70
CA ALA A 44 10.96 9.93 -2.98
C ALA A 44 9.93 11.04 -3.25
N LEU A 45 9.13 11.42 -2.26
CA LEU A 45 8.16 12.51 -2.38
C LEU A 45 8.86 13.85 -2.61
N SER A 46 9.99 14.11 -1.92
CA SER A 46 10.78 15.34 -2.11
C SER A 46 11.41 15.40 -3.51
N ASP A 47 11.85 14.27 -4.07
CA ASP A 47 12.37 14.25 -5.44
C ASP A 47 11.28 14.47 -6.50
N LEU A 48 10.06 13.95 -6.24
CA LEU A 48 8.92 14.11 -7.17
C LEU A 48 8.33 15.52 -7.10
N TYR A 49 8.16 16.08 -5.92
CA TYR A 49 7.35 17.25 -5.69
C TYR A 49 8.13 18.48 -5.19
N GLY A 50 9.29 18.29 -4.55
CA GLY A 50 10.02 19.36 -3.88
C GLY A 50 10.53 20.49 -4.80
N LYS A 51 10.65 20.24 -6.11
CA LYS A 51 11.04 21.24 -7.11
C LYS A 51 9.84 21.96 -7.76
N GLN A 52 8.63 21.55 -7.44
CA GLN A 52 7.40 22.13 -7.96
C GLN A 52 6.87 23.20 -6.98
N LYS A 53 6.05 24.11 -7.47
CA LYS A 53 5.33 25.07 -6.60
C LYS A 53 4.12 24.39 -5.93
N ILE A 54 4.39 23.30 -5.23
CA ILE A 54 3.40 22.52 -4.51
C ILE A 54 3.50 22.89 -3.03
N GLU A 55 2.38 23.28 -2.43
CA GLU A 55 2.32 23.61 -1.01
C GLU A 55 2.02 22.39 -0.16
N ARG A 56 1.23 21.45 -0.72
CA ARG A 56 0.79 20.24 -0.04
C ARG A 56 0.64 19.05 -0.96
N VAL A 57 0.85 17.87 -0.41
CA VAL A 57 0.55 16.58 -1.05
C VAL A 57 -0.58 15.90 -0.28
N ILE A 58 -1.66 15.58 -0.98
CA ILE A 58 -2.78 14.81 -0.42
C ILE A 58 -2.44 13.35 -0.60
N LEU A 59 -2.12 12.68 0.50
CA LEU A 59 -1.67 11.30 0.52
C LEU A 59 -2.74 10.40 1.16
N ILE A 60 -3.03 9.27 0.53
CA ILE A 60 -3.89 8.25 1.14
C ILE A 60 -3.23 7.76 2.42
N ASP A 61 -4.01 7.67 3.52
CA ASP A 61 -3.54 7.39 4.88
C ASP A 61 -3.07 5.94 5.11
N GLN A 62 -3.11 5.14 4.05
CA GLN A 62 -2.61 3.76 4.04
C GLN A 62 -1.85 3.46 2.75
N THR A 63 -0.91 2.53 2.84
CA THR A 63 -0.12 2.10 1.68
C THR A 63 -1.01 1.39 0.65
N SER A 64 -0.66 1.49 -0.63
CA SER A 64 -1.31 0.71 -1.68
C SER A 64 -0.87 -0.75 -1.60
N THR A 65 -1.75 -1.68 -1.98
CA THR A 65 -1.39 -3.08 -2.17
C THR A 65 -0.81 -3.27 -3.57
N GLY A 66 0.52 -3.24 -3.64
CA GLY A 66 1.23 -3.46 -4.89
C GLY A 66 0.89 -2.47 -6.00
N PHE A 67 1.10 -2.92 -7.22
CA PHE A 67 0.73 -2.17 -8.41
C PHE A 67 -0.80 -2.18 -8.63
N PRO A 68 -1.41 -1.14 -9.20
CA PRO A 68 -2.81 -1.16 -9.56
C PRO A 68 -3.19 -2.42 -10.36
N PRO A 69 -4.41 -2.97 -10.16
CA PRO A 69 -4.90 -4.11 -10.94
C PRO A 69 -4.74 -3.86 -12.44
N GLY A 70 -4.10 -4.79 -13.15
CA GLY A 70 -3.78 -4.66 -14.59
C GLY A 70 -2.34 -4.26 -14.86
N MET A 71 -1.55 -3.87 -13.88
CA MET A 71 -0.12 -3.59 -14.07
C MET A 71 0.75 -4.85 -14.22
N ALA A 72 0.25 -6.05 -13.95
CA ALA A 72 0.86 -7.28 -14.49
C ALA A 72 0.88 -7.28 -16.03
N ALA A 73 -0.01 -6.51 -16.67
CA ALA A 73 0.03 -6.21 -18.11
C ALA A 73 0.99 -5.08 -18.47
N MET A 74 1.80 -4.59 -17.55
CA MET A 74 2.82 -3.55 -17.75
C MET A 74 3.94 -3.93 -18.70
N THR A 75 3.87 -5.07 -19.33
CA THR A 75 4.69 -5.36 -20.50
C THR A 75 4.51 -4.33 -21.63
N GLN A 76 3.39 -3.61 -21.72
CA GLN A 76 3.20 -2.58 -22.76
C GLN A 76 3.77 -1.20 -22.40
N PHE A 77 3.70 -0.75 -21.14
CA PHE A 77 4.35 0.49 -20.68
C PHE A 77 5.67 0.22 -19.96
N GLY A 78 5.93 -1.02 -19.57
CA GLY A 78 7.10 -1.49 -18.83
C GLY A 78 8.39 -1.55 -19.64
N GLY A 79 8.39 -1.21 -20.93
CA GLY A 79 9.60 -1.24 -21.73
C GLY A 79 10.76 -0.42 -21.16
N LYS A 80 10.45 0.70 -20.48
CA LYS A 80 11.45 1.53 -19.80
C LYS A 80 11.82 1.02 -18.39
N ALA A 81 10.89 0.35 -17.70
CA ALA A 81 11.14 -0.20 -16.36
C ALA A 81 11.85 -1.56 -16.41
N GLN A 82 11.61 -2.35 -17.45
CA GLN A 82 12.18 -3.71 -17.58
C GLN A 82 13.71 -3.78 -17.46
N PRO A 83 14.50 -2.93 -18.13
CA PRO A 83 15.95 -2.95 -17.95
C PRO A 83 16.35 -2.67 -16.50
N LEU A 84 15.73 -1.66 -15.86
CA LEU A 84 16.04 -1.30 -14.49
C LEU A 84 15.62 -2.39 -13.49
N LEU A 85 14.45 -3.00 -13.70
CA LEU A 85 13.98 -4.12 -12.88
C LEU A 85 14.82 -5.38 -13.07
N LYS A 86 15.35 -5.62 -14.28
CA LYS A 86 16.21 -6.76 -14.56
C LYS A 86 17.50 -6.69 -13.75
N ASP A 87 18.10 -5.51 -13.68
CA ASP A 87 19.38 -5.27 -13.02
C ASP A 87 19.22 -4.92 -11.52
N PHE A 88 17.98 -4.76 -11.05
CA PHE A 88 17.70 -4.45 -9.66
C PHE A 88 17.74 -5.72 -8.78
N PRO A 89 18.21 -5.64 -7.50
CA PRO A 89 18.28 -6.80 -6.63
C PRO A 89 16.97 -7.58 -6.55
N LYS A 90 17.06 -8.89 -6.78
CA LYS A 90 15.88 -9.78 -6.72
C LYS A 90 15.21 -9.72 -5.35
N GLU A 91 16.00 -9.69 -4.29
CA GLU A 91 15.55 -9.62 -2.91
C GLU A 91 14.67 -8.40 -2.66
N ALA A 92 15.05 -7.22 -3.13
CA ALA A 92 14.25 -6.00 -3.00
C ALA A 92 12.92 -6.09 -3.77
N LYS A 93 12.88 -6.79 -4.90
CA LYS A 93 11.63 -7.04 -5.65
C LYS A 93 10.73 -8.03 -4.91
N ASP A 94 11.30 -9.12 -4.42
CA ASP A 94 10.56 -10.13 -3.64
C ASP A 94 10.00 -9.53 -2.35
N ASP A 95 10.78 -8.69 -1.65
CA ASP A 95 10.35 -7.96 -0.46
C ASP A 95 9.23 -6.96 -0.80
N PHE A 96 9.36 -6.23 -1.91
CA PHE A 96 8.31 -5.36 -2.40
C PHE A 96 6.99 -6.10 -2.64
N GLU A 97 7.03 -7.24 -3.31
CA GLU A 97 5.84 -8.06 -3.56
C GLU A 97 5.25 -8.63 -2.26
N ALA A 98 6.11 -9.08 -1.34
CA ALA A 98 5.67 -9.64 -0.06
C ALA A 98 5.01 -8.58 0.83
N ARG A 99 5.62 -7.42 0.98
CA ARG A 99 5.17 -6.34 1.86
C ARG A 99 3.91 -5.64 1.37
N ASN A 100 3.64 -5.66 0.08
CA ASN A 100 2.50 -4.98 -0.55
C ASN A 100 1.28 -5.90 -0.78
N LYS A 101 1.20 -7.03 -0.07
CA LYS A 101 0.00 -7.88 -0.04
C LYS A 101 -1.10 -7.31 0.85
N THR A 102 -0.74 -6.45 1.79
CA THR A 102 -1.65 -5.84 2.77
C THR A 102 -1.42 -4.35 2.87
N HIS A 103 -2.48 -3.60 3.21
CA HIS A 103 -2.37 -2.18 3.53
C HIS A 103 -1.76 -1.99 4.91
N VAL A 104 -0.97 -0.93 5.05
CA VAL A 104 -0.40 -0.49 6.32
C VAL A 104 -0.69 0.99 6.51
N LYS A 105 -1.08 1.38 7.71
CA LYS A 105 -1.39 2.78 8.01
C LYS A 105 -0.14 3.64 8.02
N ILE A 106 -0.25 4.85 7.44
CA ILE A 106 0.81 5.85 7.40
C ILE A 106 0.57 6.87 8.52
N GLU A 107 1.63 7.29 9.21
CA GLU A 107 1.60 8.27 10.29
C GLU A 107 2.17 9.61 9.77
N ALA A 108 1.35 10.67 9.79
CA ALA A 108 1.72 11.97 9.22
C ALA A 108 2.90 12.63 9.94
N ASP A 109 2.99 12.47 11.26
CA ASP A 109 4.05 13.05 12.10
C ASP A 109 5.45 12.52 11.79
N LYS A 110 5.52 11.36 11.13
CA LYS A 110 6.76 10.74 10.65
C LYS A 110 7.18 11.19 9.24
N LEU A 111 6.28 11.85 8.50
CA LEU A 111 6.52 12.38 7.16
C LEU A 111 6.85 13.88 7.24
N LYS A 112 8.12 14.25 7.06
CA LYS A 112 8.60 15.64 7.19
C LYS A 112 9.35 16.12 5.95
N PRO A 113 8.73 16.18 4.76
CA PRO A 113 9.29 16.85 3.61
C PRO A 113 9.21 18.37 3.76
N SER A 114 9.68 19.12 2.76
CA SER A 114 9.63 20.60 2.74
C SER A 114 8.24 21.19 2.43
N PHE A 115 7.24 20.36 2.17
CA PHE A 115 5.84 20.72 1.91
C PHE A 115 4.92 19.98 2.90
N GLU A 116 3.68 20.44 3.01
CA GLU A 116 2.68 19.82 3.88
C GLU A 116 2.25 18.45 3.36
N ILE A 117 2.12 17.45 4.24
CA ILE A 117 1.44 16.18 3.95
C ILE A 117 0.08 16.19 4.64
N VAL A 118 -0.97 16.05 3.85
CA VAL A 118 -2.34 15.89 4.34
C VAL A 118 -2.76 14.43 4.10
N LEU A 119 -2.89 13.67 5.18
CA LEU A 119 -3.41 12.30 5.09
C LEU A 119 -4.92 12.31 4.98
N VAL A 120 -5.45 11.54 4.06
CA VAL A 120 -6.88 11.33 3.86
C VAL A 120 -7.16 9.83 3.68
N ASP A 121 -8.26 9.35 4.25
CA ASP A 121 -8.72 8.00 3.94
C ASP A 121 -9.27 7.92 2.49
N ALA A 122 -9.30 6.70 1.95
CA ALA A 122 -9.72 6.47 0.57
C ALA A 122 -11.16 6.92 0.28
N GLU A 123 -12.06 6.82 1.26
CA GLU A 123 -13.46 7.25 1.12
C GLU A 123 -13.57 8.77 1.07
N THR A 124 -12.84 9.47 1.95
CA THR A 124 -12.76 10.95 1.93
C THR A 124 -12.13 11.44 0.64
N ALA A 125 -11.09 10.79 0.14
CA ALA A 125 -10.46 11.11 -1.14
C ALA A 125 -11.48 10.96 -2.29
N LYS A 126 -12.17 9.83 -2.35
CA LYS A 126 -13.22 9.55 -3.34
C LYS A 126 -14.33 10.60 -3.30
N LYS A 127 -14.89 10.86 -2.12
CA LYS A 127 -15.95 11.89 -1.93
C LYS A 127 -15.51 13.29 -2.36
N SER A 128 -14.24 13.65 -2.15
CA SER A 128 -13.73 14.96 -2.53
C SER A 128 -13.70 15.18 -4.05
N VAL A 129 -13.61 14.09 -4.82
CA VAL A 129 -13.68 14.12 -6.29
C VAL A 129 -15.11 14.02 -6.78
N GLU A 130 -15.93 13.17 -6.14
CA GLU A 130 -17.33 12.90 -6.55
C GLU A 130 -18.30 14.03 -6.13
N ALA A 131 -17.97 14.82 -5.12
CA ALA A 131 -18.78 15.95 -4.70
C ALA A 131 -18.93 16.92 -5.86
N ASN A 132 -20.17 17.05 -6.39
CA ASN A 132 -20.51 17.80 -7.60
C ASN A 132 -19.98 17.18 -8.92
N GLY A 133 -19.55 15.91 -8.92
CA GLY A 133 -19.16 15.17 -10.11
C GLY A 133 -17.90 15.68 -10.80
N SER A 134 -17.02 16.40 -10.09
CA SER A 134 -15.82 16.95 -10.74
C SER A 134 -14.62 17.11 -9.79
N TRP A 135 -13.43 17.00 -10.36
CA TRP A 135 -12.17 17.34 -9.73
C TRP A 135 -12.07 18.81 -9.26
N GLN A 136 -13.00 19.68 -9.69
CA GLN A 136 -13.04 21.06 -9.24
C GLN A 136 -13.24 21.15 -7.72
N SER A 137 -14.17 20.37 -7.15
CA SER A 137 -14.37 20.31 -5.69
C SER A 137 -13.13 19.90 -4.92
N PHE A 138 -12.35 18.97 -5.49
CA PHE A 138 -11.06 18.60 -4.91
C PHE A 138 -10.07 19.78 -4.96
N ARG A 139 -9.94 20.45 -6.09
CA ARG A 139 -9.04 21.59 -6.26
C ARG A 139 -9.40 22.77 -5.36
N ASP A 140 -10.70 23.00 -5.16
CA ASP A 140 -11.20 24.07 -4.26
C ASP A 140 -10.86 23.75 -2.81
N LYS A 141 -10.95 22.49 -2.43
CA LYS A 141 -10.64 22.02 -1.06
C LYS A 141 -9.13 21.94 -0.80
N TYR A 142 -8.34 21.56 -1.81
CA TYR A 142 -6.90 21.33 -1.70
C TYR A 142 -6.13 22.09 -2.79
N PRO A 143 -6.14 23.44 -2.76
CA PRO A 143 -5.43 24.24 -3.75
C PRO A 143 -3.93 23.96 -3.70
N ASN A 144 -3.25 24.12 -4.83
CA ASN A 144 -1.81 23.93 -4.97
C ASN A 144 -1.32 22.51 -4.59
N SER A 145 -2.20 21.51 -4.71
CA SER A 145 -1.82 20.10 -4.58
C SER A 145 -1.69 19.42 -5.96
N PRO A 146 -0.85 18.39 -6.10
CA PRO A 146 -0.68 17.68 -7.37
C PRO A 146 -1.85 16.70 -7.66
N GLY A 147 -2.86 16.63 -6.80
CA GLY A 147 -3.93 15.63 -6.82
C GLY A 147 -3.84 14.68 -5.63
N ILE A 148 -4.47 13.52 -5.76
CA ILE A 148 -4.46 12.46 -4.74
C ILE A 148 -3.28 11.54 -5.03
N THR A 149 -2.39 11.42 -4.06
CA THR A 149 -1.20 10.56 -4.13
C THR A 149 -1.44 9.27 -3.33
N LEU A 150 -0.99 8.16 -3.84
CA LEU A 150 -0.89 6.89 -3.12
C LEU A 150 0.56 6.38 -3.19
N ILE A 151 0.97 5.65 -2.17
CA ILE A 151 2.33 5.15 -2.05
C ILE A 151 2.31 3.69 -1.59
N SER A 152 3.18 2.85 -2.17
CA SER A 152 3.36 1.48 -1.71
C SER A 152 4.26 1.41 -0.48
N ARG A 153 4.34 0.25 0.18
CA ARG A 153 5.51 -0.02 1.04
C ARG A 153 6.75 -0.18 0.18
N PRO A 154 7.91 0.33 0.60
CA PRO A 154 9.15 0.06 -0.11
C PRO A 154 9.56 -1.41 0.08
N GLY A 155 10.09 -2.04 -0.98
CA GLY A 155 10.84 -3.29 -0.86
C GLY A 155 12.32 -2.99 -0.82
N THR A 156 13.06 -3.64 0.07
CA THR A 156 14.50 -3.43 0.26
C THR A 156 15.29 -4.72 0.06
N ASP A 157 16.56 -4.60 -0.33
CA ASP A 157 17.50 -5.71 -0.26
C ASP A 157 17.86 -6.04 1.18
N SER A 158 18.49 -7.19 1.40
CA SER A 158 18.89 -7.68 2.74
C SER A 158 19.88 -6.75 3.45
N GLU A 159 20.64 -5.96 2.73
CA GLU A 159 21.61 -5.00 3.27
C GLU A 159 20.97 -3.63 3.56
N HIS A 160 19.71 -3.43 3.20
CA HIS A 160 19.01 -2.13 3.28
C HIS A 160 19.77 -0.99 2.57
N THR A 161 20.34 -1.29 1.40
CA THR A 161 21.09 -0.34 0.57
C THR A 161 20.40 0.03 -0.73
N ARG A 162 19.42 -0.79 -1.16
CA ARG A 162 18.60 -0.58 -2.35
C ARG A 162 17.14 -0.68 -1.99
N ALA A 163 16.31 0.21 -2.52
CA ALA A 163 14.86 0.17 -2.32
C ALA A 163 14.09 0.41 -3.61
N LEU A 164 12.97 -0.29 -3.74
CA LEU A 164 11.97 -0.13 -4.79
C LEU A 164 10.69 0.40 -4.18
N LEU A 165 10.14 1.46 -4.76
CA LEU A 165 8.91 2.09 -4.30
C LEU A 165 8.00 2.40 -5.49
N TYR A 166 6.69 2.28 -5.29
CA TYR A 166 5.70 2.75 -6.24
C TYR A 166 4.95 3.96 -5.68
N ILE A 167 4.77 4.98 -6.52
CA ILE A 167 3.97 6.16 -6.23
C ILE A 167 2.99 6.37 -7.38
N GLY A 168 1.70 6.43 -7.06
CA GLY A 168 0.63 6.78 -7.98
C GLY A 168 0.07 8.16 -7.65
N ASN A 169 -0.35 8.87 -8.68
CA ASN A 169 -1.04 10.16 -8.54
C ASN A 169 -2.25 10.19 -9.47
N SER A 170 -3.34 10.78 -8.98
CA SER A 170 -4.55 11.05 -9.76
C SER A 170 -4.93 12.51 -9.56
N CYS A 171 -5.10 13.27 -10.63
CA CYS A 171 -5.32 14.72 -10.59
C CYS A 171 -6.49 15.19 -11.45
N ASP A 172 -7.00 14.34 -12.35
CA ASP A 172 -8.22 14.51 -13.13
C ASP A 172 -8.54 13.20 -13.87
N MET A 173 -9.58 13.18 -14.72
CA MET A 173 -9.96 12.00 -15.51
C MET A 173 -8.83 11.53 -16.44
N LEU A 174 -8.08 12.47 -17.03
CA LEU A 174 -6.95 12.23 -17.95
C LEU A 174 -5.64 12.84 -17.42
N CYS A 175 -5.52 12.92 -16.11
CA CYS A 175 -4.36 13.47 -15.44
C CYS A 175 -3.99 12.55 -14.28
N GLY A 176 -3.26 11.53 -14.58
CA GLY A 176 -2.78 10.60 -13.59
C GLY A 176 -1.53 9.89 -14.08
N GLY A 177 -0.84 9.26 -13.17
CA GLY A 177 0.35 8.49 -13.51
C GLY A 177 0.85 7.65 -12.35
N GLY A 178 1.64 6.64 -12.69
CA GLY A 178 2.34 5.81 -11.73
C GLY A 178 3.81 5.76 -12.03
N THR A 179 4.60 5.91 -10.99
CA THR A 179 6.06 5.96 -11.06
C THR A 179 6.67 4.89 -10.18
N LEU A 180 7.58 4.11 -10.73
CA LEU A 180 8.53 3.31 -9.96
C LEU A 180 9.73 4.19 -9.60
N VAL A 181 10.09 4.17 -8.33
CA VAL A 181 11.24 4.91 -7.80
C VAL A 181 12.25 3.89 -7.27
N PHE A 182 13.45 3.97 -7.78
CA PHE A 182 14.60 3.16 -7.40
C PHE A 182 15.50 4.01 -6.52
N LEU A 183 15.76 3.57 -5.30
CA LEU A 183 16.58 4.30 -4.35
C LEU A 183 17.83 3.52 -3.98
N THR A 184 18.86 4.26 -3.61
CA THR A 184 20.11 3.71 -3.04
C THR A 184 20.43 4.45 -1.75
N LYS A 185 21.01 3.74 -0.78
CA LYS A 185 21.51 4.34 0.46
C LYS A 185 22.97 4.68 0.29
N GLN A 186 23.33 5.93 0.49
CA GLN A 186 24.71 6.44 0.38
C GLN A 186 25.03 7.22 1.65
N ASN A 187 26.10 6.83 2.33
CA ASN A 187 26.52 7.44 3.62
C ASN A 187 25.38 7.50 4.66
N GLY A 188 24.54 6.45 4.71
CA GLY A 188 23.40 6.37 5.62
C GLY A 188 22.13 7.09 5.16
N GLU A 189 22.16 7.83 4.05
CA GLU A 189 21.02 8.58 3.50
C GLU A 189 20.47 7.93 2.24
N TRP A 190 19.13 7.87 2.14
CA TRP A 190 18.46 7.43 0.92
C TRP A 190 18.53 8.51 -0.16
N LYS A 191 18.77 8.10 -1.40
CA LYS A 191 18.77 8.96 -2.59
C LYS A 191 18.04 8.27 -3.73
N VAL A 192 17.29 9.04 -4.51
CA VAL A 192 16.67 8.53 -5.73
C VAL A 192 17.77 8.32 -6.75
N ALA A 193 17.98 7.06 -7.13
CA ALA A 193 18.94 6.66 -8.16
C ALA A 193 18.31 6.70 -9.55
N ASN A 194 17.03 6.31 -9.65
CA ASN A 194 16.28 6.35 -10.90
C ASN A 194 14.77 6.40 -10.63
N LYS A 195 14.00 6.84 -11.62
CA LYS A 195 12.54 6.79 -11.60
C LYS A 195 12.00 6.58 -13.00
N VAL A 196 10.93 5.80 -13.10
CA VAL A 196 10.30 5.46 -14.37
C VAL A 196 8.79 5.58 -14.23
N THR A 197 8.18 6.42 -15.04
CA THR A 197 6.73 6.43 -15.22
C THR A 197 6.30 5.18 -15.94
N ILE A 198 5.41 4.42 -15.35
CA ILE A 198 4.97 3.11 -15.81
C ILE A 198 3.57 3.12 -16.40
N TRP A 199 2.79 4.13 -16.10
CA TRP A 199 1.52 4.43 -16.74
C TRP A 199 1.19 5.92 -16.61
N VAL A 200 0.38 6.40 -17.53
CA VAL A 200 -0.30 7.70 -17.52
C VAL A 200 -1.74 7.51 -17.96
N SER A 201 -2.67 8.34 -17.47
CA SER A 201 -4.08 8.36 -17.92
C SER A 201 -4.43 9.70 -18.55
#